data_53a87c48c1ceff7d03323cb296553c60
#
_entry.id   53a87c48c1ceff7d03323cb296553c60
#
_cell.length_a   1.000
_cell.length_b   1.000
_cell.length_c   1.000
_cell.angle_alpha   90.00
_cell.angle_beta   90.00
_cell.angle_gamma   90.00
#
_symmetry.space_group_name_H-M   'P 1'
#
loop_
_entity.id
_entity.type
_entity.pdbx_description
1 polymer ?
#
loop_
_entity_poly.entity_id
_entity_poly.type
_entity_poly.pdbx_seq_one_letter_code
_entity_poly.pdbx_strand_id
1 'polypeptide(L)'
;FMKLGLSKEQIIMCDSKGVISTRRTDLNASKKVFATSLDVNTLAEAIVGADVFLGLSVADVLTKEMVQTMNENPIVFALANPNPEIAYSEAMASRKDLIFATGRSDYPNQINNVLGFPYIFRGALDVRAKAINEEMKLAAVKAIAGLAKEPVPDVVNAAYKLKRMSFGRDYILPKALDPRLLTRVSTAVAKAAIESGVARKTITDWNLYENHLREMMGYDNKMLRSFTDMAKANPKRVVFAEANHINMLKAAAEAKAEGICIPILLGNE
;
A
#
# COMPACT_ATOMS: atom_id res chain seq x y z
N PHE A 1 15.35 -1.20 -1.93
CA PHE A 1 16.09 -2.05 -0.97
C PHE A 1 17.55 -1.58 -0.83
N MET A 2 18.32 -1.41 -1.91
CA MET A 2 19.72 -0.96 -1.86
C MET A 2 19.88 0.36 -1.09
N LYS A 3 18.98 1.34 -1.26
CA LYS A 3 18.98 2.59 -0.49
C LYS A 3 18.70 2.41 1.02
N LEU A 4 18.20 1.25 1.41
CA LEU A 4 17.97 0.86 2.80
C LEU A 4 19.10 -0.02 3.37
N GLY A 5 20.16 -0.23 2.61
CA GLY A 5 21.37 -0.93 3.07
C GLY A 5 21.55 -2.36 2.54
N LEU A 6 20.63 -2.87 1.71
CA LEU A 6 20.81 -4.19 1.09
C LEU A 6 21.89 -4.09 0.00
N SER A 7 22.83 -5.02 -0.01
CA SER A 7 23.78 -5.10 -1.12
C SER A 7 23.11 -5.73 -2.35
N LYS A 8 23.60 -5.42 -3.54
CA LYS A 8 23.02 -5.98 -4.77
C LYS A 8 23.23 -7.50 -4.88
N GLU A 9 24.27 -8.02 -4.27
CA GLU A 9 24.62 -9.45 -4.24
C GLU A 9 23.60 -10.27 -3.45
N GLN A 10 22.85 -9.62 -2.54
CA GLN A 10 21.77 -10.22 -1.78
C GLN A 10 20.43 -10.22 -2.54
N ILE A 11 20.41 -9.65 -3.75
CA ILE A 11 19.19 -9.53 -4.55
C ILE A 11 19.32 -10.41 -5.79
N ILE A 12 18.54 -11.49 -5.85
CA ILE A 12 18.43 -12.32 -7.05
C ILE A 12 17.15 -11.91 -7.77
N MET A 13 17.28 -11.50 -9.03
CA MET A 13 16.12 -11.14 -9.87
C MET A 13 15.83 -12.21 -10.89
N CYS A 14 14.55 -12.47 -11.10
CA CYS A 14 14.05 -13.36 -12.14
C CYS A 14 13.15 -12.60 -13.14
N ASP A 15 13.12 -13.06 -14.37
CA ASP A 15 12.13 -12.66 -15.38
C ASP A 15 11.51 -13.91 -16.03
N SER A 16 10.72 -13.74 -17.09
CA SER A 16 10.05 -14.85 -17.80
C SER A 16 11.00 -15.91 -18.37
N LYS A 17 12.30 -15.62 -18.42
CA LYS A 17 13.34 -16.56 -18.90
C LYS A 17 14.16 -17.17 -17.77
N GLY A 18 13.79 -16.91 -16.52
CA GLY A 18 14.48 -17.40 -15.32
C GLY A 18 15.36 -16.33 -14.65
N VAL A 19 16.40 -16.76 -13.96
CA VAL A 19 17.29 -15.89 -13.21
C VAL A 19 18.06 -14.95 -14.13
N ILE A 20 18.18 -13.68 -13.72
CA ILE A 20 19.01 -12.69 -14.38
C ILE A 20 20.46 -12.94 -13.97
N SER A 21 21.17 -13.72 -14.78
CA SER A 21 22.57 -14.13 -14.54
C SER A 21 23.55 -13.47 -15.49
N THR A 22 24.82 -13.40 -15.09
CA THR A 22 25.92 -12.88 -15.93
C THR A 22 26.16 -13.70 -17.21
N ARG A 23 25.65 -14.92 -17.27
CA ARG A 23 25.70 -15.81 -18.45
C ARG A 23 24.75 -15.40 -19.56
N ARG A 24 23.75 -14.58 -19.25
CA ARG A 24 22.73 -14.17 -20.23
C ARG A 24 23.22 -13.02 -21.09
N THR A 25 22.99 -13.12 -22.41
CA THR A 25 23.40 -12.11 -23.41
C THR A 25 22.27 -11.16 -23.79
N ASP A 26 21.02 -11.48 -23.41
CA ASP A 26 19.80 -10.75 -23.77
C ASP A 26 19.39 -9.66 -22.76
N LEU A 27 20.26 -9.31 -21.82
CA LEU A 27 19.98 -8.37 -20.76
C LEU A 27 20.12 -6.91 -21.21
N ASN A 28 19.12 -6.09 -20.93
CA ASN A 28 19.23 -4.64 -21.05
C ASN A 28 20.10 -4.05 -19.92
N ALA A 29 20.42 -2.74 -20.01
CA ALA A 29 21.30 -2.07 -19.05
C ALA A 29 20.80 -2.18 -17.60
N SER A 30 19.48 -2.02 -17.37
CA SER A 30 18.88 -2.09 -16.02
C SER A 30 18.98 -3.49 -15.42
N LYS A 31 18.74 -4.54 -16.22
CA LYS A 31 18.85 -5.94 -15.77
C LYS A 31 20.32 -6.33 -15.50
N LYS A 32 21.27 -5.83 -16.31
CA LYS A 32 22.70 -6.10 -16.11
C LYS A 32 23.21 -5.67 -14.74
N VAL A 33 22.63 -4.62 -14.16
CA VAL A 33 23.00 -4.15 -12.81
C VAL A 33 22.80 -5.25 -11.76
N PHE A 34 21.77 -6.08 -11.93
CA PHE A 34 21.37 -7.14 -10.99
C PHE A 34 21.75 -8.55 -11.46
N ALA A 35 22.56 -8.66 -12.52
CA ALA A 35 22.98 -9.97 -13.00
C ALA A 35 23.87 -10.66 -11.98
N THR A 36 23.44 -11.83 -11.49
CA THR A 36 24.17 -12.63 -10.52
C THR A 36 25.13 -13.61 -11.19
N SER A 37 26.25 -13.91 -10.52
CA SER A 37 27.18 -14.97 -10.91
C SER A 37 26.86 -16.33 -10.27
N LEU A 38 25.84 -16.40 -9.41
CA LEU A 38 25.41 -17.65 -8.79
C LEU A 38 24.96 -18.67 -9.85
N ASP A 39 25.20 -19.94 -9.59
CA ASP A 39 24.83 -21.03 -10.49
C ASP A 39 23.38 -21.48 -10.23
N VAL A 40 22.45 -20.56 -10.45
CA VAL A 40 21.00 -20.75 -10.37
C VAL A 40 20.34 -20.22 -11.65
N ASN A 41 19.34 -20.91 -12.14
CA ASN A 41 18.71 -20.61 -13.43
C ASN A 41 17.20 -20.35 -13.31
N THR A 42 16.56 -20.97 -12.34
CA THR A 42 15.11 -20.93 -12.15
C THR A 42 14.73 -20.22 -10.85
N LEU A 43 13.45 -19.80 -10.75
CA LEU A 43 12.91 -19.28 -9.49
C LEU A 43 13.01 -20.31 -8.36
N ALA A 44 12.74 -21.59 -8.68
CA ALA A 44 12.79 -22.67 -7.70
C ALA A 44 14.18 -22.85 -7.08
N GLU A 45 15.25 -22.68 -7.89
CA GLU A 45 16.64 -22.73 -7.40
C GLU A 45 17.00 -21.44 -6.63
N ALA A 46 16.56 -20.28 -7.11
CA ALA A 46 16.89 -19.00 -6.53
C ALA A 46 16.25 -18.75 -5.17
N ILE A 47 15.09 -19.37 -4.89
CA ILE A 47 14.33 -19.14 -3.66
C ILE A 47 14.82 -20.00 -2.48
N VAL A 48 15.62 -21.01 -2.74
CA VAL A 48 16.18 -21.88 -1.68
C VAL A 48 17.02 -21.04 -0.72
N GLY A 49 16.63 -21.05 0.56
CA GLY A 49 17.29 -20.26 1.59
C GLY A 49 17.08 -18.74 1.48
N ALA A 50 16.13 -18.28 0.69
CA ALA A 50 15.79 -16.86 0.64
C ALA A 50 14.97 -16.43 1.86
N ASP A 51 15.24 -15.22 2.36
CA ASP A 51 14.50 -14.60 3.47
C ASP A 51 13.24 -13.89 2.98
N VAL A 52 13.27 -13.36 1.75
CA VAL A 52 12.18 -12.53 1.19
C VAL A 52 11.91 -12.92 -0.25
N PHE A 53 10.66 -13.16 -0.58
CA PHE A 53 10.16 -13.21 -1.95
C PHE A 53 9.30 -11.97 -2.24
N LEU A 54 9.61 -11.28 -3.33
CA LEU A 54 8.84 -10.16 -3.83
C LEU A 54 8.33 -10.47 -5.25
N GLY A 55 7.06 -10.84 -5.34
CA GLY A 55 6.36 -11.12 -6.59
C GLY A 55 5.74 -9.85 -7.18
N LEU A 56 6.09 -9.57 -8.44
CA LEU A 56 5.58 -8.44 -9.23
C LEU A 56 5.32 -8.90 -10.67
N SER A 57 4.95 -10.16 -10.88
CA SER A 57 4.93 -10.77 -12.19
C SER A 57 3.54 -11.28 -12.61
N VAL A 58 3.34 -12.57 -12.55
CA VAL A 58 2.09 -13.23 -12.96
C VAL A 58 1.64 -14.24 -11.91
N ALA A 59 0.36 -14.62 -11.96
CA ALA A 59 -0.22 -15.59 -11.05
C ALA A 59 0.48 -16.96 -11.10
N ASP A 60 0.42 -17.68 -9.98
CA ASP A 60 0.74 -19.10 -9.85
C ASP A 60 2.19 -19.50 -10.20
N VAL A 61 3.14 -18.56 -10.11
CA VAL A 61 4.57 -18.84 -10.35
C VAL A 61 5.32 -19.29 -9.09
N LEU A 62 4.74 -19.10 -7.91
CA LEU A 62 5.29 -19.52 -6.63
C LEU A 62 4.49 -20.70 -6.10
N THR A 63 5.16 -21.83 -5.80
CA THR A 63 4.51 -23.04 -5.28
C THR A 63 4.71 -23.20 -3.77
N LYS A 64 3.93 -24.09 -3.15
CA LYS A 64 4.09 -24.45 -1.73
C LYS A 64 5.47 -24.99 -1.44
N GLU A 65 5.96 -25.85 -2.32
CA GLU A 65 7.27 -26.49 -2.20
C GLU A 65 8.38 -25.43 -2.22
N MET A 66 8.30 -24.44 -3.12
CA MET A 66 9.22 -23.31 -3.15
C MET A 66 9.20 -22.52 -1.83
N VAL A 67 8.02 -22.20 -1.28
CA VAL A 67 7.90 -21.49 0.00
C VAL A 67 8.53 -22.30 1.15
N GLN A 68 8.42 -23.61 1.11
CA GLN A 68 8.99 -24.50 2.13
C GLN A 68 10.52 -24.50 2.13
N THR A 69 11.17 -24.21 0.99
CA THR A 69 12.65 -24.14 0.89
C THR A 69 13.26 -22.82 1.35
N MET A 70 12.45 -21.80 1.62
CA MET A 70 12.91 -20.52 2.14
C MET A 70 13.47 -20.64 3.57
N ASN A 71 14.23 -19.65 4.02
CA ASN A 71 14.73 -19.55 5.39
C ASN A 71 13.62 -19.53 6.44
N GLU A 72 13.99 -19.55 7.73
CA GLU A 72 13.06 -19.40 8.84
C GLU A 72 12.39 -18.01 8.85
N ASN A 73 11.11 -17.97 9.21
CA ASN A 73 10.30 -16.76 9.26
C ASN A 73 10.34 -15.92 7.96
N PRO A 74 10.12 -16.55 6.79
CA PRO A 74 10.27 -15.86 5.52
C PRO A 74 9.15 -14.86 5.29
N ILE A 75 9.44 -13.87 4.45
CA ILE A 75 8.49 -12.85 4.02
C ILE A 75 8.13 -13.10 2.57
N VAL A 76 6.84 -13.25 2.27
CA VAL A 76 6.32 -13.42 0.92
C VAL A 76 5.37 -12.29 0.58
N PHE A 77 5.76 -11.46 -0.37
CA PHE A 77 4.94 -10.42 -0.97
C PHE A 77 4.49 -10.89 -2.35
N ALA A 78 3.26 -11.40 -2.44
CA ALA A 78 2.65 -11.88 -3.69
C ALA A 78 1.72 -10.79 -4.24
N LEU A 79 2.21 -9.95 -5.14
CA LEU A 79 1.58 -8.70 -5.54
C LEU A 79 1.08 -8.68 -6.98
N ALA A 80 1.16 -9.79 -7.71
CA ALA A 80 0.55 -9.90 -9.04
C ALA A 80 -0.97 -9.66 -8.97
N ASN A 81 -1.52 -9.01 -9.97
CA ASN A 81 -2.90 -8.58 -10.02
C ASN A 81 -3.54 -9.03 -11.37
N PRO A 82 -4.75 -9.63 -11.39
CA PRO A 82 -5.71 -9.79 -10.26
C PRO A 82 -5.40 -10.96 -9.33
N ASN A 83 -4.67 -11.96 -9.75
CA ASN A 83 -4.33 -13.13 -8.96
C ASN A 83 -2.85 -13.08 -8.54
N PRO A 84 -2.53 -13.35 -7.25
CA PRO A 84 -1.17 -13.31 -6.75
C PRO A 84 -0.33 -14.49 -7.28
N GLU A 85 0.98 -14.41 -7.09
CA GLU A 85 1.95 -15.47 -7.47
C GLU A 85 1.71 -16.79 -6.76
N ILE A 86 1.07 -16.78 -5.60
CA ILE A 86 0.55 -17.94 -4.86
C ILE A 86 -0.72 -17.53 -4.12
N ALA A 87 -1.72 -18.38 -4.07
CA ALA A 87 -2.94 -18.12 -3.29
C ALA A 87 -2.63 -18.04 -1.79
N TYR A 88 -3.30 -17.12 -1.08
CA TYR A 88 -3.11 -16.94 0.38
C TYR A 88 -3.27 -18.25 1.16
N SER A 89 -4.33 -19.00 0.86
CA SER A 89 -4.60 -20.29 1.53
C SER A 89 -3.49 -21.32 1.32
N GLU A 90 -2.91 -21.35 0.15
CA GLU A 90 -1.80 -22.25 -0.19
C GLU A 90 -0.50 -21.84 0.49
N ALA A 91 -0.19 -20.55 0.48
CA ALA A 91 0.97 -20.00 1.15
C ALA A 91 0.93 -20.28 2.67
N MET A 92 -0.21 -19.98 3.32
CA MET A 92 -0.39 -20.19 4.76
C MET A 92 -0.45 -21.67 5.15
N ALA A 93 -0.88 -22.55 4.24
CA ALA A 93 -0.85 -24.00 4.46
C ALA A 93 0.57 -24.59 4.31
N SER A 94 1.49 -23.88 3.63
CA SER A 94 2.86 -24.37 3.43
C SER A 94 3.72 -24.29 4.67
N ARG A 95 3.57 -23.22 5.47
CA ARG A 95 4.39 -22.93 6.67
C ARG A 95 3.60 -22.12 7.70
N LYS A 96 3.88 -22.35 8.99
CA LYS A 96 3.27 -21.60 10.11
C LYS A 96 4.04 -20.30 10.45
N ASP A 97 5.29 -20.19 10.07
CA ASP A 97 6.19 -19.06 10.38
C ASP A 97 6.20 -17.98 9.30
N LEU A 98 5.43 -18.15 8.23
CA LEU A 98 5.36 -17.24 7.08
C LEU A 98 4.75 -15.89 7.44
N ILE A 99 5.39 -14.81 6.99
CA ILE A 99 4.80 -13.46 6.92
C ILE A 99 4.35 -13.24 5.48
N PHE A 100 3.03 -13.13 5.27
CA PHE A 100 2.45 -13.01 3.94
C PHE A 100 1.78 -11.66 3.73
N ALA A 101 1.98 -11.08 2.57
CA ALA A 101 1.29 -9.86 2.13
C ALA A 101 0.87 -9.96 0.66
N THR A 102 -0.25 -9.33 0.33
CA THR A 102 -0.82 -9.34 -1.03
C THR A 102 -1.56 -8.02 -1.32
N GLY A 103 -1.86 -7.75 -2.57
CA GLY A 103 -2.68 -6.61 -2.97
C GLY A 103 -4.16 -6.70 -2.58
N ARG A 104 -4.65 -7.87 -2.19
CA ARG A 104 -6.07 -8.09 -1.87
C ARG A 104 -6.45 -7.55 -0.50
N SER A 105 -7.64 -6.94 -0.41
CA SER A 105 -8.16 -6.32 0.81
C SER A 105 -8.79 -7.32 1.81
N ASP A 106 -9.09 -8.53 1.36
CA ASP A 106 -9.72 -9.59 2.14
C ASP A 106 -8.74 -10.39 3.00
N TYR A 107 -7.43 -10.11 2.88
CA TYR A 107 -6.38 -10.78 3.65
C TYR A 107 -5.61 -9.81 4.56
N PRO A 108 -4.92 -10.32 5.60
CA PRO A 108 -3.96 -9.54 6.38
C PRO A 108 -2.87 -8.92 5.50
N ASN A 109 -2.25 -7.83 5.97
CA ASN A 109 -1.13 -7.17 5.28
C ASN A 109 -1.44 -6.79 3.82
N GLN A 110 -2.57 -6.12 3.60
CA GLN A 110 -2.87 -5.58 2.28
C GLN A 110 -1.81 -4.56 1.85
N ILE A 111 -1.10 -4.82 0.75
CA ILE A 111 -0.22 -3.86 0.11
C ILE A 111 -1.03 -3.10 -0.94
N ASN A 112 -1.24 -1.81 -0.69
CA ASN A 112 -2.01 -0.95 -1.58
C ASN A 112 -1.29 0.39 -1.75
N ASN A 113 -1.25 0.88 -2.97
CA ASN A 113 -0.66 2.19 -3.32
C ASN A 113 -1.26 3.35 -2.50
N VAL A 114 -2.50 3.21 -2.02
CA VAL A 114 -3.17 4.21 -1.19
C VAL A 114 -2.45 4.48 0.14
N LEU A 115 -1.60 3.58 0.61
CA LEU A 115 -0.80 3.79 1.82
C LEU A 115 0.27 4.88 1.66
N GLY A 116 0.73 5.12 0.44
CA GLY A 116 1.79 6.08 0.15
C GLY A 116 1.39 7.18 -0.81
N PHE A 117 0.73 6.81 -1.90
CA PHE A 117 0.55 7.67 -3.06
C PHE A 117 -0.14 9.02 -2.75
N PRO A 118 -1.31 9.09 -2.07
CA PRO A 118 -1.96 10.37 -1.81
C PRO A 118 -1.13 11.26 -0.90
N TYR A 119 -0.44 10.68 0.06
CA TYR A 119 0.27 11.41 1.10
C TYR A 119 1.64 11.90 0.63
N ILE A 120 2.31 11.14 -0.26
CA ILE A 120 3.54 11.58 -0.93
C ILE A 120 3.26 12.83 -1.76
N PHE A 121 2.17 12.80 -2.56
CA PHE A 121 1.77 13.97 -3.33
C PHE A 121 1.35 15.14 -2.43
N ARG A 122 0.62 14.87 -1.34
CA ARG A 122 0.23 15.91 -0.39
C ARG A 122 1.45 16.64 0.17
N GLY A 123 2.41 15.90 0.71
CA GLY A 123 3.63 16.49 1.25
C GLY A 123 4.46 17.24 0.19
N ALA A 124 4.56 16.70 -1.03
CA ALA A 124 5.28 17.34 -2.13
C ALA A 124 4.61 18.65 -2.59
N LEU A 125 3.28 18.65 -2.75
CA LEU A 125 2.52 19.81 -3.22
C LEU A 125 2.49 20.93 -2.19
N ASP A 126 2.40 20.63 -0.90
CA ASP A 126 2.33 21.65 0.16
C ASP A 126 3.60 22.49 0.24
N VAL A 127 4.75 21.90 -0.05
CA VAL A 127 6.03 22.60 -0.15
C VAL A 127 6.40 22.99 -1.57
N ARG A 128 5.50 22.77 -2.56
CA ARG A 128 5.72 23.06 -3.98
C ARG A 128 7.03 22.46 -4.49
N ALA A 129 7.27 21.18 -4.18
CA ALA A 129 8.49 20.49 -4.57
C ALA A 129 8.64 20.46 -6.10
N LYS A 130 9.86 20.63 -6.60
CA LYS A 130 10.19 20.58 -8.04
C LYS A 130 10.13 19.16 -8.61
N ALA A 131 10.36 18.16 -7.74
CA ALA A 131 10.34 16.74 -8.06
C ALA A 131 10.07 15.94 -6.78
N ILE A 132 9.64 14.70 -6.94
CA ILE A 132 9.60 13.70 -5.87
C ILE A 132 10.89 12.89 -5.98
N ASN A 133 11.87 13.20 -5.12
CA ASN A 133 13.18 12.55 -5.11
C ASN A 133 13.22 11.29 -4.24
N GLU A 134 14.39 10.64 -4.19
CA GLU A 134 14.55 9.40 -3.41
C GLU A 134 14.44 9.64 -1.89
N GLU A 135 14.93 10.76 -1.39
CA GLU A 135 14.85 11.16 0.02
C GLU A 135 13.40 11.24 0.48
N MET A 136 12.52 11.84 -0.33
CA MET A 136 11.07 11.92 -0.06
C MET A 136 10.40 10.53 -0.05
N LYS A 137 10.77 9.67 -1.01
CA LYS A 137 10.25 8.28 -1.06
C LYS A 137 10.69 7.47 0.17
N LEU A 138 11.95 7.58 0.56
CA LEU A 138 12.49 6.91 1.74
C LEU A 138 11.86 7.44 3.04
N ALA A 139 11.59 8.74 3.11
CA ALA A 139 10.88 9.34 4.24
C ALA A 139 9.45 8.77 4.36
N ALA A 140 8.74 8.62 3.24
CA ALA A 140 7.42 7.98 3.22
C ALA A 140 7.48 6.52 3.70
N VAL A 141 8.45 5.73 3.20
CA VAL A 141 8.65 4.33 3.62
C VAL A 141 8.90 4.24 5.13
N LYS A 142 9.80 5.07 5.67
CA LYS A 142 10.10 5.11 7.11
C LYS A 142 8.89 5.52 7.94
N ALA A 143 8.10 6.50 7.47
CA ALA A 143 6.90 6.96 8.15
C ALA A 143 5.83 5.86 8.22
N ILE A 144 5.58 5.15 7.10
CA ILE A 144 4.62 4.03 7.04
C ILE A 144 5.09 2.88 7.94
N ALA A 145 6.37 2.50 7.88
CA ALA A 145 6.93 1.44 8.70
C ALA A 145 6.91 1.78 10.21
N GLY A 146 7.17 3.04 10.56
CA GLY A 146 7.07 3.54 11.93
C GLY A 146 5.64 3.48 12.44
N LEU A 147 4.68 3.94 11.63
CA LEU A 147 3.27 3.96 11.99
C LEU A 147 2.70 2.56 12.27
N ALA A 148 3.15 1.53 11.54
CA ALA A 148 2.73 0.15 11.77
C ALA A 148 3.09 -0.36 13.17
N LYS A 149 4.14 0.19 13.79
CA LYS A 149 4.63 -0.20 15.12
C LYS A 149 3.93 0.56 16.27
N GLU A 150 3.20 1.63 15.95
CA GLU A 150 2.42 2.37 16.93
C GLU A 150 1.11 1.65 17.27
N PRO A 151 0.53 1.87 18.48
CA PRO A 151 -0.78 1.35 18.83
C PRO A 151 -1.84 1.75 17.79
N VAL A 152 -2.66 0.79 17.37
CA VAL A 152 -3.70 1.04 16.37
C VAL A 152 -4.92 1.70 17.03
N PRO A 153 -5.40 2.85 16.54
CA PRO A 153 -6.56 3.52 17.08
C PRO A 153 -7.84 2.67 17.00
N ASP A 154 -8.74 2.83 17.97
CA ASP A 154 -10.00 2.08 18.02
C ASP A 154 -10.88 2.35 16.80
N VAL A 155 -10.85 3.56 16.24
CA VAL A 155 -11.57 3.89 14.99
C VAL A 155 -11.11 3.01 13.82
N VAL A 156 -9.81 2.69 13.75
CA VAL A 156 -9.27 1.79 12.71
C VAL A 156 -9.70 0.35 12.99
N ASN A 157 -9.58 -0.11 14.24
CA ASN A 157 -10.04 -1.45 14.63
C ASN A 157 -11.54 -1.64 14.29
N ALA A 158 -12.38 -0.66 14.59
CA ALA A 158 -13.81 -0.67 14.29
C ALA A 158 -14.10 -0.70 12.79
N ALA A 159 -13.39 0.12 11.99
CA ALA A 159 -13.57 0.18 10.54
C ALA A 159 -13.29 -1.18 9.86
N TYR A 160 -12.35 -1.96 10.39
CA TYR A 160 -12.01 -3.29 9.88
C TYR A 160 -12.72 -4.42 10.65
N LYS A 161 -13.61 -4.11 11.59
CA LYS A 161 -14.35 -5.09 12.43
C LYS A 161 -13.43 -6.06 13.17
N LEU A 162 -12.26 -5.59 13.57
CA LEU A 162 -11.26 -6.34 14.33
C LEU A 162 -11.23 -5.84 15.78
N LYS A 163 -11.06 -6.75 16.74
CA LYS A 163 -11.07 -6.38 18.17
C LYS A 163 -9.83 -5.60 18.58
N ARG A 164 -8.67 -5.98 18.08
CA ARG A 164 -7.39 -5.33 18.38
C ARG A 164 -6.35 -5.75 17.36
N MET A 165 -5.82 -4.79 16.63
CA MET A 165 -4.66 -4.99 15.76
C MET A 165 -3.39 -4.49 16.47
N SER A 166 -2.29 -5.19 16.28
CA SER A 166 -0.97 -4.78 16.75
C SER A 166 0.10 -5.27 15.81
N PHE A 167 1.25 -4.61 15.82
CA PHE A 167 2.39 -5.02 14.97
C PHE A 167 2.73 -6.50 15.18
N GLY A 168 2.86 -7.22 14.08
CA GLY A 168 3.12 -8.65 14.07
C GLY A 168 2.90 -9.23 12.68
N ARG A 169 2.87 -10.56 12.56
CA ARG A 169 2.77 -11.27 11.26
C ARG A 169 1.58 -10.84 10.41
N ASP A 170 0.44 -10.55 11.04
CA ASP A 170 -0.79 -10.18 10.36
C ASP A 170 -1.00 -8.66 10.27
N TYR A 171 -0.06 -7.88 10.78
CA TYR A 171 -0.10 -6.42 10.75
C TYR A 171 1.33 -5.84 10.68
N ILE A 172 1.96 -5.93 9.51
CA ILE A 172 3.27 -5.32 9.23
C ILE A 172 3.13 -3.93 8.57
N LEU A 173 1.92 -3.58 8.15
CA LEU A 173 1.57 -2.32 7.47
C LEU A 173 0.34 -1.69 8.12
N PRO A 174 0.24 -0.35 8.17
CA PRO A 174 -1.00 0.31 8.56
C PRO A 174 -2.14 -0.06 7.60
N LYS A 175 -3.37 -0.01 8.08
CA LYS A 175 -4.54 -0.20 7.23
C LYS A 175 -4.80 1.06 6.39
N ALA A 176 -5.37 0.87 5.19
CA ALA A 176 -5.64 1.94 4.23
C ALA A 176 -6.52 3.08 4.79
N LEU A 177 -7.43 2.76 5.72
CA LEU A 177 -8.29 3.74 6.39
C LEU A 177 -7.68 4.32 7.67
N ASP A 178 -6.39 4.12 7.93
CA ASP A 178 -5.73 4.73 9.09
C ASP A 178 -5.57 6.24 8.89
N PRO A 179 -6.28 7.08 9.65
CA PRO A 179 -6.27 8.52 9.47
C PRO A 179 -4.90 9.15 9.74
N ARG A 180 -4.03 8.48 10.48
CA ARG A 180 -2.69 8.95 10.78
C ARG A 180 -1.76 8.96 9.57
N LEU A 181 -2.07 8.19 8.52
CA LEU A 181 -1.29 8.17 7.28
C LEU A 181 -1.14 9.57 6.67
N LEU A 182 -2.23 10.35 6.64
CA LEU A 182 -2.18 11.70 6.06
C LEU A 182 -1.18 12.60 6.80
N THR A 183 -1.24 12.65 8.11
CA THR A 183 -0.35 13.52 8.89
C THR A 183 1.08 12.99 8.90
N ARG A 184 1.29 11.70 9.19
CA ARG A 184 2.62 11.11 9.35
C ARG A 184 3.41 11.09 8.05
N VAL A 185 2.80 10.59 6.97
CA VAL A 185 3.50 10.43 5.69
C VAL A 185 3.71 11.78 5.01
N SER A 186 2.67 12.63 4.95
CA SER A 186 2.80 13.94 4.29
C SER A 186 3.81 14.84 5.00
N THR A 187 3.82 14.86 6.34
CA THR A 187 4.81 15.63 7.11
C THR A 187 6.23 15.14 6.87
N ALA A 188 6.44 13.80 6.87
CA ALA A 188 7.76 13.23 6.60
C ALA A 188 8.27 13.57 5.19
N VAL A 189 7.39 13.49 4.19
CA VAL A 189 7.72 13.84 2.81
C VAL A 189 8.01 15.32 2.64
N ALA A 190 7.22 16.20 3.26
CA ALA A 190 7.44 17.64 3.21
C ALA A 190 8.77 18.04 3.86
N LYS A 191 9.12 17.43 5.01
CA LYS A 191 10.42 17.62 5.66
C LYS A 191 11.57 17.19 4.75
N ALA A 192 11.50 15.99 4.20
CA ALA A 192 12.53 15.49 3.29
C ALA A 192 12.68 16.34 2.02
N ALA A 193 11.59 16.89 1.48
CA ALA A 193 11.64 17.80 0.34
C ALA A 193 12.37 19.11 0.68
N ILE A 194 12.16 19.67 1.87
CA ILE A 194 12.84 20.87 2.34
C ILE A 194 14.33 20.58 2.56
N GLU A 195 14.64 19.51 3.30
CA GLU A 195 16.01 19.12 3.65
C GLU A 195 16.85 18.79 2.41
N SER A 196 16.26 18.16 1.40
CA SER A 196 16.93 17.83 0.14
C SER A 196 16.97 18.99 -0.88
N GLY A 197 16.44 20.17 -0.53
CA GLY A 197 16.50 21.38 -1.36
C GLY A 197 15.60 21.38 -2.60
N VAL A 198 14.65 20.43 -2.71
CA VAL A 198 13.70 20.40 -3.85
C VAL A 198 12.43 21.22 -3.58
N ALA A 199 12.17 21.60 -2.35
CA ALA A 199 11.04 22.44 -1.97
C ALA A 199 11.21 23.90 -2.44
N ARG A 200 10.11 24.55 -2.85
CA ARG A 200 10.04 25.99 -3.18
C ARG A 200 9.38 26.80 -2.05
N LYS A 201 8.76 26.13 -1.11
CA LYS A 201 8.12 26.72 0.07
C LYS A 201 8.58 25.97 1.30
N THR A 202 8.93 26.71 2.35
CA THR A 202 9.28 26.15 3.67
C THR A 202 8.06 26.13 4.59
N ILE A 203 8.04 25.18 5.50
CA ILE A 203 7.07 25.09 6.61
C ILE A 203 7.87 25.37 7.88
N THR A 204 7.51 26.41 8.62
CA THR A 204 8.18 26.82 9.85
C THR A 204 7.50 26.28 11.10
N ASP A 205 6.17 26.14 11.06
CA ASP A 205 5.38 25.57 12.18
C ASP A 205 4.77 24.23 11.75
N TRP A 206 5.41 23.15 12.20
CA TRP A 206 4.99 21.79 11.91
C TRP A 206 3.71 21.39 12.67
N ASN A 207 3.47 21.95 13.85
CA ASN A 207 2.26 21.68 14.61
C ASN A 207 1.03 22.27 13.90
N LEU A 208 1.16 23.50 13.43
CA LEU A 208 0.11 24.16 12.64
C LEU A 208 -0.16 23.39 11.34
N TYR A 209 0.89 22.93 10.67
CA TYR A 209 0.77 22.14 9.45
C TYR A 209 0.05 20.81 9.69
N GLU A 210 0.43 20.06 10.73
CA GLU A 210 -0.23 18.79 11.07
C GLU A 210 -1.69 19.00 11.49
N ASN A 211 -1.99 20.08 12.22
CA ASN A 211 -3.36 20.42 12.57
C ASN A 211 -4.19 20.73 11.32
N HIS A 212 -3.65 21.48 10.37
CA HIS A 212 -4.30 21.73 9.09
C HIS A 212 -4.58 20.44 8.32
N LEU A 213 -3.64 19.49 8.29
CA LEU A 213 -3.86 18.19 7.68
C LEU A 213 -4.99 17.39 8.37
N ARG A 214 -5.09 17.45 9.71
CA ARG A 214 -6.19 16.82 10.47
C ARG A 214 -7.55 17.43 10.16
N GLU A 215 -7.61 18.78 10.06
CA GLU A 215 -8.83 19.49 9.67
C GLU A 215 -9.32 19.08 8.28
N MET A 216 -8.40 18.84 7.32
CA MET A 216 -8.74 18.38 5.97
C MET A 216 -9.38 16.99 5.94
N MET A 217 -9.17 16.16 6.94
CA MET A 217 -9.79 14.81 7.03
C MET A 217 -11.26 14.82 7.47
N GLY A 218 -11.82 15.97 7.74
CA GLY A 218 -13.25 16.09 7.99
C GLY A 218 -13.71 15.81 9.40
N TYR A 219 -12.81 15.77 10.37
CA TYR A 219 -13.23 15.80 11.78
C TYR A 219 -13.88 17.14 12.17
N ASP A 220 -13.72 18.17 11.30
CA ASP A 220 -14.48 19.43 11.38
C ASP A 220 -14.66 20.04 9.95
N ASN A 221 -15.30 19.29 9.06
CA ASN A 221 -15.36 19.66 7.65
C ASN A 221 -16.55 20.58 7.39
N LYS A 222 -16.38 21.88 7.68
CA LYS A 222 -17.33 22.93 7.29
C LYS A 222 -17.70 22.87 5.80
N MET A 223 -16.74 22.49 4.95
CA MET A 223 -16.96 22.36 3.50
C MET A 223 -17.85 21.14 3.17
N LEU A 224 -17.58 19.97 3.78
CA LEU A 224 -18.43 18.79 3.59
C LEU A 224 -19.85 19.03 4.12
N ARG A 225 -19.98 19.68 5.30
CA ARG A 225 -21.28 20.13 5.81
C ARG A 225 -21.97 21.06 4.81
N SER A 226 -21.26 22.06 4.30
CA SER A 226 -21.80 22.99 3.30
C SER A 226 -22.27 22.26 2.04
N PHE A 227 -21.50 21.33 1.50
CA PHE A 227 -21.92 20.51 0.35
C PHE A 227 -23.08 19.59 0.67
N THR A 228 -23.07 18.97 1.84
CA THR A 228 -24.18 18.12 2.30
C THR A 228 -25.47 18.95 2.49
N ASP A 229 -25.37 20.12 3.09
CA ASP A 229 -26.50 21.03 3.27
C ASP A 229 -27.04 21.52 1.93
N MET A 230 -26.16 21.88 0.99
CA MET A 230 -26.58 22.25 -0.38
C MET A 230 -27.25 21.06 -1.09
N ALA A 231 -26.73 19.86 -0.94
CA ALA A 231 -27.33 18.65 -1.52
C ALA A 231 -28.70 18.35 -0.90
N LYS A 232 -28.84 18.46 0.42
CA LYS A 232 -30.12 18.29 1.15
C LYS A 232 -31.14 19.37 0.78
N ALA A 233 -30.69 20.60 0.55
CA ALA A 233 -31.56 21.69 0.14
C ALA A 233 -32.16 21.50 -1.29
N ASN A 234 -31.48 20.76 -2.15
CA ASN A 234 -31.91 20.47 -3.52
C ASN A 234 -31.42 19.08 -3.98
N PRO A 235 -32.04 18.00 -3.43
CA PRO A 235 -31.61 16.63 -3.70
C PRO A 235 -31.75 16.29 -5.19
N LYS A 236 -30.66 15.85 -5.80
CA LYS A 236 -30.63 15.44 -7.21
C LYS A 236 -30.92 13.95 -7.35
N ARG A 237 -31.42 13.57 -8.53
CA ARG A 237 -31.54 12.16 -8.91
C ARG A 237 -30.15 11.64 -9.26
N VAL A 238 -29.69 10.62 -8.55
CA VAL A 238 -28.37 10.00 -8.74
C VAL A 238 -28.54 8.54 -9.12
N VAL A 239 -27.99 8.14 -10.24
CA VAL A 239 -28.00 6.75 -10.70
C VAL A 239 -26.85 6.01 -10.06
N PHE A 240 -27.18 4.95 -9.32
CA PHE A 240 -26.22 3.98 -8.78
C PHE A 240 -26.16 2.78 -9.72
N ALA A 241 -25.11 2.71 -10.53
CA ALA A 241 -24.83 1.56 -11.36
C ALA A 241 -24.40 0.36 -10.48
N GLU A 242 -24.56 -0.85 -11.01
CA GLU A 242 -24.22 -2.08 -10.28
C GLU A 242 -24.98 -2.26 -8.96
N ALA A 243 -26.26 -1.91 -8.95
CA ALA A 243 -27.11 -1.99 -7.76
C ALA A 243 -27.29 -3.42 -7.21
N ASN A 244 -26.80 -4.44 -7.88
CA ASN A 244 -26.73 -5.81 -7.35
C ASN A 244 -25.60 -5.97 -6.31
N HIS A 245 -24.66 -5.01 -6.24
CA HIS A 245 -23.56 -5.07 -5.27
C HIS A 245 -24.01 -4.48 -3.93
N ILE A 246 -23.82 -5.25 -2.85
CA ILE A 246 -24.29 -4.90 -1.50
C ILE A 246 -23.78 -3.52 -1.01
N ASN A 247 -22.55 -3.14 -1.37
CA ASN A 247 -21.99 -1.85 -0.98
C ASN A 247 -22.66 -0.68 -1.70
N MET A 248 -23.08 -0.86 -2.96
CA MET A 248 -23.85 0.14 -3.71
C MET A 248 -25.24 0.33 -3.12
N LEU A 249 -25.89 -0.76 -2.74
CA LEU A 249 -27.19 -0.69 -2.05
C LEU A 249 -27.07 0.03 -0.70
N LYS A 250 -26.05 -0.25 0.09
CA LYS A 250 -25.78 0.45 1.35
C LYS A 250 -25.55 1.94 1.13
N ALA A 251 -24.66 2.31 0.20
CA ALA A 251 -24.38 3.71 -0.11
C ALA A 251 -25.63 4.47 -0.58
N ALA A 252 -26.44 3.86 -1.43
CA ALA A 252 -27.70 4.44 -1.90
C ALA A 252 -28.71 4.60 -0.76
N ALA A 253 -28.81 3.61 0.15
CA ALA A 253 -29.68 3.67 1.31
C ALA A 253 -29.25 4.77 2.29
N GLU A 254 -27.98 4.91 2.59
CA GLU A 254 -27.43 5.97 3.43
C GLU A 254 -27.66 7.35 2.83
N ALA A 255 -27.33 7.54 1.54
CA ALA A 255 -27.54 8.81 0.84
C ALA A 255 -29.03 9.22 0.82
N LYS A 256 -29.94 8.25 0.68
CA LYS A 256 -31.39 8.47 0.79
C LYS A 256 -31.81 8.84 2.21
N ALA A 257 -31.35 8.07 3.20
CA ALA A 257 -31.68 8.29 4.61
C ALA A 257 -31.22 9.66 5.11
N GLU A 258 -30.06 10.11 4.65
CA GLU A 258 -29.53 11.43 4.96
C GLU A 258 -30.14 12.58 4.12
N GLY A 259 -30.97 12.26 3.13
CA GLY A 259 -31.61 13.26 2.25
C GLY A 259 -30.65 13.94 1.26
N ILE A 260 -29.49 13.34 1.01
CA ILE A 260 -28.44 13.89 0.12
C ILE A 260 -28.84 13.79 -1.35
N CYS A 261 -29.53 12.71 -1.74
CA CYS A 261 -29.98 12.51 -3.12
C CYS A 261 -31.25 11.65 -3.19
N ILE A 262 -31.84 11.61 -4.39
CA ILE A 262 -32.88 10.66 -4.76
C ILE A 262 -32.22 9.53 -5.55
N PRO A 263 -31.93 8.37 -4.92
CA PRO A 263 -31.21 7.31 -5.60
C PRO A 263 -32.07 6.59 -6.63
N ILE A 264 -31.49 6.31 -7.78
CA ILE A 264 -32.03 5.46 -8.83
C ILE A 264 -31.07 4.26 -8.93
N LEU A 265 -31.60 3.08 -8.65
CA LEU A 265 -30.82 1.86 -8.68
C LEU A 265 -30.87 1.24 -10.09
N LEU A 266 -29.73 0.98 -10.68
CA LEU A 266 -29.58 0.28 -11.94
C LEU A 266 -28.92 -1.07 -11.68
N GLY A 267 -29.68 -2.14 -11.80
CA GLY A 267 -29.21 -3.52 -11.60
C GLY A 267 -29.98 -4.47 -12.50
N ASN A 268 -29.65 -5.75 -12.47
CA ASN A 268 -30.43 -6.79 -13.13
C ASN A 268 -31.67 -7.12 -12.29
N GLU A 269 -32.77 -7.50 -12.95
CA GLU A 269 -33.99 -8.00 -12.29
C GLU A 269 -33.75 -9.31 -11.55
#